data_b5566f35451c9a67ce5d65bcb84d26b3
#
_entry.id   b5566f35451c9a67ce5d65bcb84d26b3
#
_cell.length_a   1.000
_cell.length_b   1.000
_cell.length_c   1.000
_cell.angle_alpha   90.00
_cell.angle_beta   90.00
_cell.angle_gamma   90.00
#
_symmetry.space_group_name_H-M   'P 1'
#
loop_
_entity.id
_entity.type
_entity.pdbx_description
1 polymer ?
#
loop_
_entity_poly.entity_id
_entity_poly.type
_entity_poly.pdbx_seq_one_letter_code
_entity_poly.pdbx_strand_id
1 'polypeptide(L)'
;MNDFESKLKEIVEIDDSWEVKSFYGESTYYTFLNKTYCVSRCENKNTRTSYVFSKKNVMIYMGFNEEEVLKVIEEEVSKSRNKC
;
A
#
# COMPACT_ATOMS: atom_id res chain seq x y z
N MET A 1 16.46 -5.10 -1.17
CA MET A 1 15.73 -3.85 -1.33
C MET A 1 14.34 -4.12 -1.86
N ASN A 2 13.35 -3.45 -1.34
CA ASN A 2 11.95 -3.72 -1.65
C ASN A 2 11.46 -2.84 -2.81
N ASP A 3 11.32 -3.43 -3.99
CA ASP A 3 10.87 -2.69 -5.17
C ASP A 3 9.46 -2.14 -5.00
N PHE A 4 8.62 -2.84 -4.24
CA PHE A 4 7.26 -2.40 -4.00
C PHE A 4 7.24 -1.06 -3.26
N GLU A 5 8.07 -0.92 -2.24
CA GLU A 5 8.17 0.33 -1.49
C GLU A 5 8.60 1.48 -2.38
N SER A 6 9.59 1.25 -3.25
CA SER A 6 10.05 2.28 -4.17
C SER A 6 8.96 2.73 -5.12
N LYS A 7 8.24 1.76 -5.68
CA LYS A 7 7.13 2.05 -6.60
C LYS A 7 6.00 2.79 -5.88
N LEU A 8 5.73 2.40 -4.66
CA LEU A 8 4.70 3.04 -3.86
C LEU A 8 5.05 4.50 -3.59
N LYS A 9 6.30 4.78 -3.26
CA LYS A 9 6.76 6.14 -3.01
C LYS A 9 6.66 7.03 -4.24
N GLU A 10 6.77 6.45 -5.43
CA GLU A 10 6.61 7.21 -6.66
C GLU A 10 5.17 7.61 -6.92
N ILE A 11 4.23 6.80 -6.46
CA ILE A 11 2.80 7.01 -6.68
C ILE A 11 2.21 7.98 -5.66
N VAL A 12 2.59 7.83 -4.39
CA VAL A 12 2.01 8.63 -3.31
C VAL A 12 2.98 9.73 -2.89
N GLU A 13 2.41 10.83 -2.42
CA GLU A 13 3.24 11.89 -1.84
C GLU A 13 3.62 11.48 -0.42
N ILE A 14 4.90 11.61 -0.13
CA ILE A 14 5.40 11.30 1.20
C ILE A 14 5.19 12.51 2.08
N ASP A 15 4.44 12.33 3.14
CA ASP A 15 4.24 13.39 4.13
C ASP A 15 4.64 12.85 5.51
N ASP A 16 4.36 13.62 6.55
CA ASP A 16 4.74 13.26 7.90
C ASP A 16 4.02 12.02 8.42
N SER A 17 2.95 11.61 7.76
CA SER A 17 2.20 10.42 8.18
C SER A 17 2.75 9.13 7.59
N TRP A 18 3.74 9.23 6.67
CA TRP A 18 4.33 8.03 6.08
C TRP A 18 4.95 7.17 7.17
N GLU A 19 4.50 5.94 7.25
CA GLU A 19 4.98 5.02 8.27
C GLU A 19 5.09 3.63 7.68
N VAL A 20 6.17 2.92 8.02
CA VAL A 20 6.38 1.55 7.59
C VAL A 20 6.57 0.70 8.84
N LYS A 21 5.75 -0.33 8.98
CA LYS A 21 5.86 -1.28 10.08
C LYS A 21 6.02 -2.68 9.53
N SER A 22 7.03 -3.39 10.01
CA SER A 22 7.28 -4.79 9.61
C SER A 22 7.03 -5.70 10.81
N PHE A 23 6.37 -6.82 10.53
CA PHE A 23 6.07 -7.82 11.57
C PHE A 23 6.70 -9.15 11.19
N TYR A 24 7.65 -9.59 12.00
CA TYR A 24 8.32 -10.89 11.86
C TYR A 24 8.94 -11.13 10.47
N GLY A 25 9.21 -10.05 9.72
CA GLY A 25 9.80 -10.17 8.40
C GLY A 25 8.88 -10.70 7.32
N GLU A 26 7.64 -11.01 7.65
CA GLU A 26 6.69 -11.56 6.69
C GLU A 26 5.67 -10.54 6.19
N SER A 27 5.24 -9.65 7.07
CA SER A 27 4.24 -8.66 6.71
C SER A 27 4.79 -7.26 6.90
N THR A 28 4.56 -6.40 5.92
CA THR A 28 4.96 -5.00 5.98
C THR A 28 3.73 -4.14 5.71
N TYR A 29 3.52 -3.17 6.57
CA TYR A 29 2.38 -2.26 6.48
C TYR A 29 2.88 -0.86 6.15
N TYR A 30 2.33 -0.27 5.09
CA TYR A 30 2.66 1.08 4.66
C TYR A 30 1.45 1.96 4.88
N THR A 31 1.62 3.00 5.69
CA THR A 31 0.54 3.94 5.99
C THR A 31 0.91 5.31 5.43
N PHE A 32 -0.02 5.99 4.79
CA PHE A 32 0.29 7.26 4.13
C PHE A 32 -0.96 8.12 3.98
N LEU A 33 -0.73 9.37 3.54
CA LEU A 33 -1.77 10.38 3.33
C LEU A 33 -2.63 10.57 4.57
N ASN A 34 -1.97 11.10 5.60
CA ASN A 34 -2.60 11.43 6.87
C ASN A 34 -3.26 10.22 7.52
N LYS A 35 -2.63 9.05 7.35
CA LYS A 35 -3.08 7.77 7.90
C LYS A 35 -4.42 7.29 7.35
N THR A 36 -4.85 7.90 6.25
CA THR A 36 -6.10 7.51 5.61
C THR A 36 -5.98 6.17 4.90
N TYR A 37 -4.84 5.95 4.25
CA TYR A 37 -4.61 4.75 3.46
C TYR A 37 -3.59 3.83 4.11
N CYS A 38 -3.81 2.55 3.97
CA CYS A 38 -2.88 1.55 4.44
C CYS A 38 -2.81 0.42 3.42
N VAL A 39 -1.61 0.03 3.02
CA VAL A 39 -1.42 -1.15 2.19
C VAL A 39 -0.50 -2.10 2.92
N SER A 40 -0.86 -3.37 2.93
CA SER A 40 -0.02 -4.40 3.52
C SER A 40 0.50 -5.33 2.44
N ARG A 41 1.72 -5.76 2.62
CA ARG A 41 2.37 -6.73 1.75
C ARG A 41 2.83 -7.88 2.64
N CYS A 42 2.30 -9.04 2.37
CA CYS A 42 2.63 -10.23 3.15
C CYS A 42 3.35 -11.24 2.27
N GLU A 43 4.59 -11.53 2.60
CA GLU A 43 5.37 -12.55 1.90
C GLU A 43 5.20 -13.87 2.62
N ASN A 44 4.88 -14.90 1.88
CA ASN A 44 4.72 -16.23 2.43
C ASN A 44 5.63 -17.17 1.64
N LYS A 45 6.48 -17.90 2.36
CA LYS A 45 7.46 -18.78 1.73
C LYS A 45 6.83 -19.88 0.87
N ASN A 46 5.63 -20.30 1.20
CA ASN A 46 4.98 -21.41 0.51
C ASN A 46 3.88 -20.98 -0.45
N THR A 47 3.55 -19.70 -0.49
CA THR A 47 2.48 -19.20 -1.34
C THR A 47 2.90 -17.88 -1.98
N ARG A 48 1.96 -17.28 -2.70
CA ARG A 48 2.23 -16.00 -3.34
C ARG A 48 2.23 -14.87 -2.32
N THR A 49 2.98 -13.82 -2.64
CA THR A 49 2.91 -12.58 -1.89
C THR A 49 1.52 -11.99 -2.05
N SER A 50 0.89 -11.63 -0.95
CA SER A 50 -0.43 -11.06 -0.98
C SER A 50 -0.40 -9.57 -0.63
N TYR A 51 -1.39 -8.85 -1.13
CA TYR A 51 -1.51 -7.41 -0.94
C TYR A 51 -2.92 -7.07 -0.50
N VAL A 52 -3.04 -6.19 0.49
CA VAL A 52 -4.32 -5.68 0.94
C VAL A 52 -4.21 -4.16 1.02
N PHE A 53 -5.10 -3.46 0.35
CA PHE A 53 -5.13 -2.01 0.35
C PHE A 53 -6.46 -1.56 0.96
N SER A 54 -6.39 -0.68 1.95
CA SER A 54 -7.58 -0.21 2.65
C SER A 54 -7.55 1.30 2.81
N LYS A 55 -8.74 1.86 2.96
CA LYS A 55 -8.94 3.28 3.22
C LYS A 55 -9.86 3.40 4.42
N LYS A 56 -9.37 4.03 5.49
CA LYS A 56 -10.13 4.19 6.74
C LYS A 56 -10.73 2.88 7.22
N ASN A 57 -9.90 1.83 7.20
CA ASN A 57 -10.27 0.48 7.65
C ASN A 57 -11.28 -0.23 6.75
N VAL A 58 -11.56 0.31 5.58
CA VAL A 58 -12.40 -0.36 4.59
C VAL A 58 -11.50 -0.94 3.51
N MET A 59 -11.58 -2.25 3.29
CA MET A 59 -10.76 -2.91 2.30
C MET A 59 -11.20 -2.53 0.90
N ILE A 60 -10.25 -2.02 0.10
CA ILE A 60 -10.50 -1.63 -1.28
C ILE A 60 -10.02 -2.71 -2.25
N TYR A 61 -8.91 -3.33 -1.92
CA TYR A 61 -8.31 -4.34 -2.79
C TYR A 61 -7.67 -5.43 -1.96
N MET A 62 -7.80 -6.67 -2.42
CA MET A 62 -7.09 -7.81 -1.85
C MET A 62 -6.75 -8.75 -2.99
N GLY A 63 -5.50 -9.14 -3.08
CA GLY A 63 -5.08 -10.03 -4.14
C GLY A 63 -3.60 -10.33 -4.09
N PHE A 64 -3.10 -10.91 -5.17
CA PHE A 64 -1.70 -11.37 -5.25
C PHE A 64 -0.90 -10.68 -6.34
N ASN A 65 -1.48 -9.69 -7.00
CA ASN A 65 -0.84 -9.03 -8.14
C ASN A 65 -0.34 -7.64 -7.74
N GLU A 66 0.99 -7.48 -7.73
CA GLU A 66 1.62 -6.22 -7.34
C GLU A 66 1.21 -5.07 -8.26
N GLU A 67 1.17 -5.32 -9.57
CA GLU A 67 0.82 -4.28 -10.52
C GLU A 67 -0.61 -3.81 -10.34
N GLU A 68 -1.51 -4.74 -10.06
CA GLU A 68 -2.91 -4.40 -9.82
C GLU A 68 -3.10 -3.53 -8.59
N VAL A 69 -2.46 -3.91 -7.49
CA VAL A 69 -2.62 -3.14 -6.26
C VAL A 69 -2.03 -1.75 -6.42
N LEU A 70 -0.89 -1.62 -7.11
CA LEU A 70 -0.29 -0.32 -7.35
C LEU A 70 -1.18 0.55 -8.22
N LYS A 71 -1.84 -0.04 -9.20
CA LYS A 71 -2.77 0.69 -10.06
C LYS A 71 -3.99 1.18 -9.27
N VAL A 72 -4.52 0.34 -8.40
CA VAL A 72 -5.64 0.72 -7.54
C VAL A 72 -5.24 1.85 -6.61
N ILE A 73 -4.05 1.77 -6.03
CA ILE A 73 -3.54 2.82 -5.15
C ILE A 73 -3.42 4.13 -5.92
N GLU A 74 -2.84 4.08 -7.12
CA GLU A 74 -2.67 5.27 -7.94
C GLU A 74 -4.00 5.92 -8.27
N GLU A 75 -5.00 5.13 -8.61
CA GLU A 75 -6.33 5.65 -8.90
C GLU A 75 -6.96 6.33 -7.70
N GLU A 76 -6.84 5.71 -6.53
CA GLU A 76 -7.41 6.28 -5.30
C GLU A 76 -6.71 7.56 -4.88
N VAL A 77 -5.39 7.60 -4.99
CA VAL A 77 -4.62 8.79 -4.67
C VAL A 77 -4.96 9.92 -5.63
N SER A 78 -5.12 9.62 -6.91
CA SER A 78 -5.50 10.62 -7.90
C SER A 78 -6.87 11.21 -7.63
N LYS A 79 -7.82 10.37 -7.24
CA LYS A 79 -9.16 10.85 -6.87
C LYS A 79 -9.10 11.79 -5.68
N SER A 80 -8.29 11.44 -4.70
CA SER A 80 -8.13 12.25 -3.49
C SER A 80 -7.53 13.62 -3.82
N ARG A 81 -6.58 13.66 -4.77
CA ARG A 81 -5.94 14.91 -5.17
C ARG A 81 -6.87 15.79 -5.97
N ASN A 82 -7.73 15.21 -6.79
CA ASN A 82 -8.63 15.94 -7.66
C ASN A 82 -9.88 16.42 -6.95
N LYS A 83 -10.04 16.03 -5.73
CA LYS A 83 -11.18 16.43 -4.93
C LYS A 83 -10.89 17.79 -4.29
N CYS A 84 -11.56 18.78 -4.73
CA CYS A 84 -11.41 20.11 -4.15
C CYS A 84 -12.36 20.32 -3.02
#